data_860f8116ae17ada87021dbe0d32d0d52
#
_entry.id   860f8116ae17ada87021dbe0d32d0d52
#
_cell.length_a   1.000
_cell.length_b   1.000
_cell.length_c   1.000
_cell.angle_alpha   90.00
_cell.angle_beta   90.00
_cell.angle_gamma   90.00
#
_symmetry.space_group_name_H-M   'P 1'
#
loop_
_entity.id
_entity.type
_entity.pdbx_description
1 polymer ?
#
loop_
_entity_poly.entity_id
_entity_poly.type
_entity_poly.pdbx_seq_one_letter_code
_entity_poly.pdbx_strand_id
1 'polypeptide(L)'
;MNTEKRAVVLACVTLQFDCDRIIKIAKQIADDTDCDLRVLSVLEPTHDYTEAAWQIEYLNMVSKQFGADMTVLFDKNADRAAAEFAKKNNVVRIVTGLHDGGEESFLVGFNILLPEMPLTMVAKDNMVYSMDAVSYTHLRAHETDSYL
;
A
#
# COMPACT_ATOMS: atom_id res chain seq x y z
N MET A 1 26.39 8.62 -13.13
CA MET A 1 25.59 8.28 -11.98
C MET A 1 24.12 8.23 -12.33
N ASN A 2 23.48 7.18 -11.90
CA ASN A 2 22.06 7.00 -12.20
C ASN A 2 21.23 7.77 -11.17
N THR A 3 20.46 8.74 -11.64
CA THR A 3 19.62 9.53 -10.77
C THR A 3 18.18 9.09 -10.78
N GLU A 4 17.86 8.10 -11.57
CA GLU A 4 16.50 7.63 -11.63
C GLU A 4 16.15 6.83 -10.39
N LYS A 5 14.99 7.11 -9.84
CA LYS A 5 14.49 6.34 -8.73
C LYS A 5 13.80 5.10 -9.24
N ARG A 6 14.03 3.99 -8.57
CA ARG A 6 13.31 2.78 -8.92
C ARG A 6 11.84 2.94 -8.54
N ALA A 7 11.00 2.27 -9.28
CA ALA A 7 9.59 2.19 -8.95
C ALA A 7 9.40 1.42 -7.65
N VAL A 8 8.39 1.78 -6.90
CA VAL A 8 8.16 1.27 -5.56
C VAL A 8 6.79 0.65 -5.46
N VAL A 9 6.72 -0.53 -4.87
CA VAL A 9 5.48 -1.11 -4.38
C VAL A 9 5.41 -0.77 -2.90
N LEU A 10 4.31 -0.14 -2.49
CA LEU A 10 4.16 0.34 -1.12
C LEU A 10 3.14 -0.50 -0.39
N ALA A 11 3.57 -1.13 0.70
CA ALA A 11 2.66 -1.83 1.60
C ALA A 11 2.19 -0.85 2.65
N CYS A 12 0.90 -0.58 2.67
CA CYS A 12 0.29 0.27 3.69
C CYS A 12 -0.33 -0.64 4.74
N VAL A 13 0.17 -0.58 5.95
CA VAL A 13 -0.23 -1.49 7.01
C VAL A 13 -0.71 -0.72 8.22
N THR A 14 -1.65 -1.32 8.94
CA THR A 14 -1.97 -0.86 10.27
C THR A 14 -1.00 -1.54 11.24
N LEU A 15 -1.06 -1.12 12.51
CA LEU A 15 -0.13 -1.67 13.49
C LEU A 15 -0.70 -2.94 14.11
N GLN A 16 -0.89 -3.95 13.29
CA GLN A 16 -1.33 -5.25 13.76
C GLN A 16 -0.30 -6.29 13.35
N PHE A 17 -0.12 -7.29 14.21
CA PHE A 17 0.93 -8.27 13.95
C PHE A 17 0.65 -9.09 12.70
N ASP A 18 -0.62 -9.33 12.38
CA ASP A 18 -0.95 -10.13 11.20
C ASP A 18 -0.75 -9.37 9.90
N CYS A 19 -0.32 -8.11 9.96
CA CYS A 19 -0.03 -7.35 8.75
C CYS A 19 1.23 -7.82 8.05
N ASP A 20 1.99 -8.73 8.67
CA ASP A 20 3.14 -9.30 7.99
C ASP A 20 2.75 -10.00 6.69
N ARG A 21 1.54 -10.55 6.61
CA ARG A 21 1.08 -11.18 5.38
C ARG A 21 0.93 -10.17 4.24
N ILE A 22 0.58 -8.94 4.58
CA ILE A 22 0.46 -7.87 3.57
C ILE A 22 1.84 -7.53 3.03
N ILE A 23 2.82 -7.42 3.93
CA ILE A 23 4.19 -7.12 3.52
C ILE A 23 4.73 -8.25 2.64
N LYS A 24 4.41 -9.49 2.97
CA LYS A 24 4.86 -10.63 2.21
C LYS A 24 4.30 -10.60 0.78
N ILE A 25 3.02 -10.33 0.64
CA ILE A 25 2.39 -10.24 -0.67
C ILE A 25 3.00 -9.08 -1.46
N ALA A 26 3.21 -7.95 -0.79
CA ALA A 26 3.80 -6.79 -1.45
C ALA A 26 5.22 -7.10 -1.93
N LYS A 27 5.99 -7.85 -1.15
CA LYS A 27 7.33 -8.27 -1.56
C LYS A 27 7.27 -9.12 -2.81
N GLN A 28 6.33 -10.03 -2.86
CA GLN A 28 6.19 -10.88 -4.03
C GLN A 28 5.87 -10.06 -5.28
N ILE A 29 4.97 -9.11 -5.15
CA ILE A 29 4.63 -8.24 -6.27
C ILE A 29 5.83 -7.40 -6.68
N ALA A 30 6.57 -6.86 -5.71
CA ALA A 30 7.73 -6.04 -6.00
C ALA A 30 8.78 -6.85 -6.77
N ASP A 31 9.03 -8.08 -6.33
CA ASP A 31 9.99 -8.92 -7.03
C ASP A 31 9.53 -9.26 -8.45
N ASP A 32 8.25 -9.56 -8.61
CA ASP A 32 7.71 -9.94 -9.91
C ASP A 32 7.74 -8.77 -10.88
N THR A 33 7.69 -7.55 -10.39
CA THR A 33 7.64 -6.35 -11.23
C THR A 33 8.95 -5.56 -11.21
N ASP A 34 9.97 -6.12 -10.57
CA ASP A 34 11.29 -5.48 -10.47
C ASP A 34 11.22 -4.10 -9.84
N CYS A 35 10.49 -4.01 -8.74
CA CYS A 35 10.33 -2.79 -7.98
C CYS A 35 10.94 -2.95 -6.60
N ASP A 36 11.22 -1.82 -5.96
CA ASP A 36 11.59 -1.82 -4.54
C ASP A 36 10.34 -1.93 -3.69
N LEU A 37 10.51 -2.47 -2.50
CA LEU A 37 9.43 -2.56 -1.54
C LEU A 37 9.65 -1.54 -0.43
N ARG A 38 8.59 -0.80 -0.10
CA ARG A 38 8.58 0.05 1.07
C ARG A 38 7.31 -0.22 1.87
N VAL A 39 7.40 0.02 3.17
CA VAL A 39 6.30 -0.24 4.08
C VAL A 39 5.94 1.08 4.77
N LEU A 40 4.66 1.39 4.83
CA LEU A 40 4.17 2.63 5.43
C LEU A 40 3.07 2.33 6.41
N SER A 41 3.15 2.95 7.57
CA SER A 41 2.04 2.97 8.51
C SER A 41 1.77 4.42 8.89
N VAL A 42 0.49 4.81 8.90
CA VAL A 42 0.10 6.16 9.29
C VAL A 42 -0.68 6.03 10.59
N LEU A 43 -0.23 6.73 11.61
CA LEU A 43 -0.83 6.69 12.93
C LEU A 43 -1.48 8.01 13.25
N GLU A 44 -2.60 7.96 13.94
CA GLU A 44 -3.16 9.18 14.49
C GLU A 44 -2.29 9.66 15.64
N PRO A 45 -2.06 10.97 15.74
CA PRO A 45 -1.34 11.50 16.88
C PRO A 45 -2.06 11.16 18.18
N THR A 46 -1.31 10.71 19.17
CA THR A 46 -1.84 10.35 20.47
C THR A 46 -0.77 10.61 21.50
N HIS A 47 -1.13 10.48 22.77
CA HIS A 47 -0.17 10.69 23.84
C HIS A 47 0.51 9.41 24.30
N ASP A 48 -0.01 8.27 23.93
CA ASP A 48 0.51 7.00 24.43
C ASP A 48 0.75 6.07 23.26
N TYR A 49 2.01 5.81 22.99
CA TYR A 49 2.41 4.93 21.90
C TYR A 49 2.99 3.60 22.40
N THR A 50 2.73 3.25 23.66
CA THR A 50 3.36 2.07 24.24
C THR A 50 3.03 0.81 23.46
N GLU A 51 1.74 0.60 23.20
CA GLU A 51 1.33 -0.59 22.44
C GLU A 51 1.80 -0.50 21.01
N ALA A 52 1.73 0.67 20.43
CA ALA A 52 2.16 0.87 19.06
C ALA A 52 3.65 0.58 18.90
N ALA A 53 4.45 0.90 19.90
CA ALA A 53 5.88 0.69 19.82
C ALA A 53 6.23 -0.77 19.59
N TRP A 54 5.56 -1.68 20.31
CA TRP A 54 5.78 -3.11 20.12
C TRP A 54 5.46 -3.54 18.69
N GLN A 55 4.36 -3.04 18.17
CA GLN A 55 3.92 -3.41 16.84
C GLN A 55 4.82 -2.83 15.77
N ILE A 56 5.28 -1.59 16.00
CA ILE A 56 6.21 -0.96 15.07
C ILE A 56 7.51 -1.75 15.01
N GLU A 57 8.04 -2.16 16.16
CA GLU A 57 9.28 -2.92 16.16
C GLU A 57 9.13 -4.24 15.42
N TYR A 58 7.99 -4.92 15.64
CA TYR A 58 7.77 -6.18 14.95
C TYR A 58 7.68 -5.99 13.44
N LEU A 59 6.88 -5.02 13.00
CA LEU A 59 6.69 -4.81 11.57
C LEU A 59 7.95 -4.27 10.91
N ASN A 60 8.74 -3.50 11.64
CA ASN A 60 10.02 -3.05 11.12
C ASN A 60 10.97 -4.24 10.92
N MET A 61 10.97 -5.17 11.86
CA MET A 61 11.78 -6.36 11.73
C MET A 61 11.34 -7.17 10.50
N VAL A 62 10.04 -7.36 10.33
CA VAL A 62 9.53 -8.08 9.17
C VAL A 62 9.91 -7.35 7.89
N SER A 63 9.78 -6.03 7.87
CA SER A 63 10.12 -5.25 6.69
C SER A 63 11.58 -5.46 6.31
N LYS A 64 12.47 -5.44 7.29
CA LYS A 64 13.88 -5.60 7.01
C LYS A 64 14.22 -7.01 6.54
N GLN A 65 13.47 -8.00 6.99
CA GLN A 65 13.67 -9.36 6.50
C GLN A 65 13.41 -9.44 4.99
N PHE A 66 12.55 -8.58 4.48
CA PHE A 66 12.25 -8.53 3.06
C PHE A 66 13.01 -7.42 2.33
N GLY A 67 14.01 -6.84 2.99
CA GLY A 67 14.83 -5.81 2.36
C GLY A 67 14.15 -4.48 2.19
N ALA A 68 13.17 -4.18 3.02
CA ALA A 68 12.40 -2.96 2.89
C ALA A 68 12.59 -2.05 4.09
N ASP A 69 12.43 -0.75 3.85
CA ASP A 69 12.39 0.23 4.92
C ASP A 69 10.94 0.46 5.32
N MET A 70 10.74 0.64 6.62
CA MET A 70 9.43 1.00 7.14
C MET A 70 9.43 2.46 7.53
N THR A 71 8.40 3.18 7.11
CA THR A 71 8.18 4.58 7.46
C THR A 71 6.92 4.67 8.29
N VAL A 72 6.96 5.43 9.37
CA VAL A 72 5.80 5.70 10.21
C VAL A 72 5.53 7.19 10.14
N LEU A 73 4.31 7.55 9.76
CA LEU A 73 3.89 8.94 9.71
C LEU A 73 2.77 9.15 10.72
N PHE A 74 2.65 10.37 11.20
CA PHE A 74 1.61 10.74 12.16
C PHE A 74 0.70 11.76 11.50
N ASP A 75 -0.54 11.38 11.27
CA ASP A 75 -1.50 12.24 10.59
C ASP A 75 -2.90 11.73 10.89
N LYS A 76 -3.82 12.66 11.05
CA LYS A 76 -5.22 12.28 11.26
C LYS A 76 -5.85 11.67 10.02
N ASN A 77 -5.33 12.00 8.85
CA ASN A 77 -5.90 11.56 7.59
C ASN A 77 -4.94 10.61 6.92
N ALA A 78 -5.10 9.31 7.19
CA ALA A 78 -4.19 8.30 6.68
C ALA A 78 -4.20 8.26 5.16
N ASP A 79 -5.36 8.44 4.54
CA ASP A 79 -5.46 8.39 3.09
C ASP A 79 -4.66 9.51 2.43
N ARG A 80 -4.75 10.72 2.97
CA ARG A 80 -4.02 11.84 2.40
C ARG A 80 -2.52 11.69 2.62
N ALA A 81 -2.13 11.26 3.82
CA ALA A 81 -0.70 11.07 4.11
C ALA A 81 -0.11 10.01 3.19
N ALA A 82 -0.82 8.92 2.98
CA ALA A 82 -0.34 7.87 2.10
C ALA A 82 -0.27 8.33 0.65
N ALA A 83 -1.25 9.11 0.21
CA ALA A 83 -1.25 9.62 -1.16
C ALA A 83 -0.07 10.55 -1.40
N GLU A 84 0.22 11.41 -0.43
CA GLU A 84 1.37 12.31 -0.56
C GLU A 84 2.68 11.53 -0.56
N PHE A 85 2.78 10.53 0.30
CA PHE A 85 3.96 9.68 0.34
C PHE A 85 4.16 8.98 -1.00
N ALA A 86 3.08 8.47 -1.56
CA ALA A 86 3.15 7.76 -2.82
C ALA A 86 3.64 8.66 -3.95
N LYS A 87 3.15 9.89 -3.98
CA LYS A 87 3.58 10.83 -5.01
C LYS A 87 5.07 11.16 -4.91
N LYS A 88 5.57 11.26 -3.68
CA LYS A 88 6.95 11.69 -3.48
C LYS A 88 7.96 10.57 -3.65
N ASN A 89 7.52 9.33 -3.61
CA ASN A 89 8.43 8.20 -3.52
C ASN A 89 8.32 7.25 -4.70
N ASN A 90 7.81 7.71 -5.81
CA ASN A 90 7.73 6.93 -7.05
C ASN A 90 6.99 5.61 -6.88
N VAL A 91 5.92 5.65 -6.12
CA VAL A 91 5.10 4.47 -5.85
C VAL A 91 4.24 4.20 -7.08
N VAL A 92 4.23 2.94 -7.51
CA VAL A 92 3.45 2.54 -8.68
C VAL A 92 2.33 1.58 -8.33
N ARG A 93 2.29 1.10 -7.09
CA ARG A 93 1.21 0.22 -6.63
C ARG A 93 1.15 0.25 -5.11
N ILE A 94 -0.06 0.26 -4.58
CA ILE A 94 -0.32 0.16 -3.15
C ILE A 94 -0.83 -1.23 -2.85
N VAL A 95 -0.31 -1.84 -1.78
CA VAL A 95 -0.81 -3.11 -1.27
C VAL A 95 -1.29 -2.86 0.15
N THR A 96 -2.53 -3.19 0.43
CA THR A 96 -3.11 -2.93 1.75
C THR A 96 -4.05 -4.05 2.12
N GLY A 97 -4.49 -4.06 3.37
CA GLY A 97 -5.44 -5.05 3.83
C GLY A 97 -6.85 -4.69 3.46
N LEU A 98 -7.65 -5.70 3.23
CA LEU A 98 -9.08 -5.53 3.02
C LEU A 98 -9.78 -5.99 4.29
N HIS A 99 -10.53 -5.09 4.90
CA HIS A 99 -11.22 -5.38 6.15
C HIS A 99 -12.65 -5.76 5.90
N ASP A 100 -13.14 -6.69 6.70
CA ASP A 100 -14.49 -7.16 6.55
C ASP A 100 -15.52 -6.20 7.08
N GLY A 101 -15.15 -5.28 7.91
CA GLY A 101 -16.12 -4.57 8.68
C GLY A 101 -16.22 -3.10 8.44
N GLY A 102 -16.31 -2.66 7.26
CA GLY A 102 -16.69 -1.28 7.04
C GLY A 102 -15.65 -0.22 7.30
N GLU A 103 -14.41 -0.60 7.42
CA GLU A 103 -13.34 0.37 7.50
C GLU A 103 -12.77 0.60 6.12
N GLU A 104 -13.65 0.99 5.23
CA GLU A 104 -13.23 1.19 3.84
C GLU A 104 -12.82 2.61 3.56
N SER A 105 -12.89 3.46 4.58
CA SER A 105 -12.64 4.88 4.33
C SER A 105 -11.24 5.12 3.77
N PHE A 106 -10.26 4.33 4.20
CA PHE A 106 -8.91 4.50 3.68
C PHE A 106 -8.88 4.24 2.17
N LEU A 107 -9.43 3.11 1.74
CA LEU A 107 -9.41 2.76 0.33
C LEU A 107 -10.18 3.77 -0.51
N VAL A 108 -11.35 4.17 -0.03
CA VAL A 108 -12.18 5.12 -0.76
C VAL A 108 -11.48 6.46 -0.84
N GLY A 109 -10.98 6.95 0.29
CA GLY A 109 -10.30 8.23 0.31
C GLY A 109 -9.04 8.24 -0.53
N PHE A 110 -8.26 7.17 -0.45
CA PHE A 110 -7.05 7.08 -1.24
C PHE A 110 -7.38 7.04 -2.74
N ASN A 111 -8.39 6.28 -3.11
CA ASN A 111 -8.75 6.19 -4.52
C ASN A 111 -9.27 7.52 -5.07
N ILE A 112 -9.95 8.30 -4.24
CA ILE A 112 -10.37 9.63 -4.66
C ILE A 112 -9.16 10.52 -4.92
N LEU A 113 -8.15 10.44 -4.06
CA LEU A 113 -6.97 11.30 -4.18
C LEU A 113 -6.06 10.86 -5.31
N LEU A 114 -5.93 9.56 -5.54
CA LEU A 114 -5.08 9.03 -6.60
C LEU A 114 -5.86 7.97 -7.38
N PRO A 115 -6.79 8.41 -8.23
CA PRO A 115 -7.68 7.44 -8.89
C PRO A 115 -6.98 6.52 -9.87
N GLU A 116 -5.77 6.87 -10.29
CA GLU A 116 -5.07 6.03 -11.25
C GLU A 116 -4.03 5.12 -10.62
N MET A 117 -3.91 5.16 -9.30
CA MET A 117 -2.95 4.30 -8.61
C MET A 117 -3.49 2.89 -8.51
N PRO A 118 -2.76 1.90 -9.05
CA PRO A 118 -3.19 0.51 -8.89
C PRO A 118 -3.18 0.09 -7.43
N LEU A 119 -4.21 -0.65 -7.05
CA LEU A 119 -4.39 -1.09 -5.67
C LEU A 119 -4.48 -2.61 -5.63
N THR A 120 -3.80 -3.21 -4.67
CA THR A 120 -3.94 -4.62 -4.35
C THR A 120 -4.39 -4.73 -2.91
N MET A 121 -5.44 -5.50 -2.69
CA MET A 121 -6.01 -5.67 -1.36
C MET A 121 -5.89 -7.13 -0.95
N VAL A 122 -5.46 -7.34 0.29
CA VAL A 122 -5.27 -8.69 0.82
C VAL A 122 -6.30 -8.90 1.92
N ALA A 123 -7.21 -9.82 1.71
CA ALA A 123 -8.25 -10.13 2.67
C ALA A 123 -7.68 -11.01 3.78
N LYS A 124 -8.47 -11.17 4.85
CA LYS A 124 -8.01 -11.94 6.00
C LYS A 124 -7.81 -13.41 5.69
N ASP A 125 -8.50 -13.93 4.70
CA ASP A 125 -8.32 -15.31 4.26
C ASP A 125 -7.21 -15.43 3.22
N ASN A 126 -6.43 -14.36 3.05
CA ASN A 126 -5.31 -14.28 2.11
C ASN A 126 -5.71 -14.27 0.64
N MET A 127 -6.98 -14.08 0.36
CA MET A 127 -7.40 -13.80 -1.00
C MET A 127 -6.90 -12.42 -1.40
N VAL A 128 -6.46 -12.30 -2.63
CA VAL A 128 -5.83 -11.09 -3.14
C VAL A 128 -6.68 -10.54 -4.27
N TYR A 129 -7.02 -9.27 -4.15
CA TYR A 129 -7.83 -8.58 -5.15
C TYR A 129 -7.04 -7.40 -5.67
N SER A 130 -7.04 -7.20 -6.97
CA SER A 130 -6.31 -6.09 -7.58
C SER A 130 -7.24 -5.22 -8.37
N MET A 131 -7.06 -3.91 -8.21
CA MET A 131 -7.72 -2.90 -9.03
C MET A 131 -6.65 -2.14 -9.75
N ASP A 132 -6.55 -2.34 -11.04
CA ASP A 132 -5.55 -1.65 -11.83
C ASP A 132 -6.21 -0.52 -12.59
N ALA A 133 -5.55 0.63 -12.55
CA ALA A 133 -6.04 1.76 -13.31
C ALA A 133 -5.92 1.44 -14.80
N VAL A 134 -6.93 1.83 -15.53
CA VAL A 134 -6.95 1.64 -16.97
C VAL A 134 -6.99 3.03 -17.58
N SER A 135 -6.04 3.34 -18.45
CA SER A 135 -6.08 4.62 -19.13
C SER A 135 -7.36 4.73 -19.94
N TYR A 136 -7.84 5.93 -20.09
CA TYR A 136 -9.08 6.13 -20.79
C TYR A 136 -9.00 5.61 -22.22
N THR A 137 -7.88 5.85 -22.87
CA THR A 137 -7.68 5.34 -24.21
C THR A 137 -7.73 3.83 -24.23
N HIS A 138 -7.06 3.22 -23.28
CA HIS A 138 -7.03 1.77 -23.18
C HIS A 138 -8.41 1.21 -22.90
N LEU A 139 -9.14 1.87 -22.04
CA LEU A 139 -10.50 1.43 -21.70
C LEU A 139 -11.39 1.42 -22.93
N ARG A 140 -11.29 2.43 -23.77
CA ARG A 140 -12.12 2.49 -24.96
C ARG A 140 -11.82 1.35 -25.92
N ALA A 141 -10.55 1.01 -26.07
CA ALA A 141 -10.19 -0.12 -26.91
C ALA A 141 -10.77 -1.40 -26.32
N HIS A 142 -10.74 -1.52 -25.03
CA HIS A 142 -11.27 -2.71 -24.37
C HIS A 142 -12.77 -2.82 -24.46
N GLU A 143 -13.44 -1.69 -24.40
CA GLU A 143 -14.89 -1.71 -24.50
C GLU A 143 -15.33 -2.36 -25.81
N THR A 144 -14.59 -2.12 -26.85
CA THR A 144 -14.94 -2.69 -28.13
C THR A 144 -14.86 -4.20 -28.10
N ASP A 145 -13.96 -4.74 -27.29
CA ASP A 145 -13.70 -6.16 -27.31
C ASP A 145 -14.32 -6.90 -26.12
N SER A 146 -14.28 -6.27 -24.96
CA SER A 146 -14.54 -7.00 -23.72
C SER A 146 -15.96 -6.98 -23.27
N TYR A 147 -16.72 -6.00 -23.66
CA TYR A 147 -18.06 -5.83 -23.14
C TYR A 147 -19.14 -6.31 -24.09
N LEU A 148 -18.72 -7.03 -25.03
CA LEU A 148 -19.66 -7.59 -25.98
C LEU A 148 -20.28 -8.87 -25.50
#